data_e0202f3d6cfaba44f587eb8bf541dc62
#
_entry.id   e0202f3d6cfaba44f587eb8bf541dc62
#
_cell.length_a   1.000
_cell.length_b   1.000
_cell.length_c   1.000
_cell.angle_alpha   90.00
_cell.angle_beta   90.00
_cell.angle_gamma   90.00
#
_symmetry.space_group_name_H-M   'P 1'
#
loop_
_entity.id
_entity.type
_entity.pdbx_description
1 polymer ?
#
loop_
_entity_poly.entity_id
_entity_poly.type
_entity_poly.pdbx_seq_one_letter_code
_entity_poly.pdbx_strand_id
1 'polypeptide(L)'
;ADINKSSSDIAALKKELIKNNELTEKVNNEILNSSNELYKLVGSSDGIQLSTDRRRNIRHFANTLFNIMRGGIFEKDYQIEKDDFIKYITNANVKCGNKMNSTFTSWPDVFDLTFLRNSINKSNSNTFKRLATEYLPIKFSRRHGDPSRPWNKFSINTRDDMTGEKVLDYQGNWRDIFQNWEALAYSYPQFIDGMIYRFLNASTFDGYNPYRLTKD
;
A
#
# COMPACT_ATOMS: atom_id res chain seq x y z
N ALA A 1 -12.12 -11.18 9.18
CA ALA A 1 -12.50 -11.16 7.76
C ALA A 1 -11.25 -10.92 6.91
N ASP A 2 -11.02 -11.73 5.93
CA ASP A 2 -9.90 -11.54 5.02
C ASP A 2 -10.28 -10.50 3.96
N ILE A 3 -9.64 -9.34 4.03
CA ILE A 3 -9.91 -8.19 3.18
C ILE A 3 -9.23 -8.26 1.81
N ASN A 4 -8.38 -9.26 1.58
CA ASN A 4 -7.66 -9.46 0.33
C ASN A 4 -8.30 -10.54 -0.55
N LYS A 5 -9.51 -10.96 -0.26
CA LYS A 5 -10.23 -11.97 -1.03
C LYS A 5 -11.10 -11.34 -2.11
N SER A 6 -10.97 -11.87 -3.31
CA SER A 6 -11.83 -11.54 -4.45
C SER A 6 -13.10 -12.40 -4.47
N SER A 7 -14.04 -12.07 -5.34
CA SER A 7 -15.25 -12.88 -5.53
C SER A 7 -14.94 -14.33 -5.97
N SER A 8 -13.85 -14.55 -6.70
CA SER A 8 -13.38 -15.89 -7.10
C SER A 8 -12.91 -16.72 -5.91
N ASP A 9 -12.31 -16.09 -4.90
CA ASP A 9 -11.83 -16.79 -3.70
C ASP A 9 -12.98 -17.26 -2.80
N ILE A 10 -14.14 -16.59 -2.86
CA ILE A 10 -15.34 -16.98 -2.08
C ILE A 10 -15.81 -18.37 -2.45
N ALA A 11 -15.76 -18.75 -3.72
CA ALA A 11 -16.15 -20.07 -4.17
C ALA A 11 -15.21 -21.16 -3.65
N ALA A 12 -13.90 -20.87 -3.59
CA ALA A 12 -12.91 -21.77 -2.99
C ALA A 12 -13.10 -21.90 -1.48
N LEU A 13 -13.32 -20.78 -0.77
CA LEU A 13 -13.63 -20.78 0.67
C LEU A 13 -14.89 -21.58 1.00
N LYS A 14 -15.96 -21.46 0.20
CA LYS A 14 -17.18 -22.26 0.40
C LYS A 14 -16.90 -23.76 0.30
N LYS A 15 -16.06 -24.19 -0.63
CA LYS A 15 -15.68 -25.62 -0.76
C LYS A 15 -14.83 -26.09 0.43
N GLU A 16 -13.96 -25.25 0.94
CA GLU A 16 -13.14 -25.52 2.13
C GLU A 16 -14.02 -25.63 3.39
N LEU A 17 -15.00 -24.75 3.56
CA LEU A 17 -15.98 -24.77 4.65
C LEU A 17 -16.81 -26.07 4.71
N ILE A 18 -17.09 -26.69 3.58
CA ILE A 18 -17.86 -27.94 3.50
C ILE A 18 -17.04 -29.17 3.94
N LYS A 19 -15.71 -29.11 3.89
CA LYS A 19 -14.79 -30.20 4.29
C LYS A 19 -14.47 -30.31 5.79
N ASN A 20 -14.84 -29.47 6.53
CA ASN A 20 -15.28 -29.20 7.89
C ASN A 20 -14.49 -29.59 9.16
N ASN A 21 -13.62 -30.54 9.25
CA ASN A 21 -12.91 -30.84 10.50
C ASN A 21 -11.58 -30.06 10.64
N GLU A 22 -10.89 -29.84 9.55
CA GLU A 22 -9.62 -29.10 9.50
C GLU A 22 -9.80 -27.58 9.69
N LEU A 23 -10.98 -27.05 9.32
CA LEU A 23 -11.24 -25.60 9.40
C LEU A 23 -11.35 -25.10 10.84
N THR A 24 -11.98 -25.86 11.73
CA THR A 24 -12.11 -25.48 13.13
C THR A 24 -10.73 -25.41 13.79
N GLU A 25 -9.88 -26.39 13.52
CA GLU A 25 -8.52 -26.43 14.04
C GLU A 25 -7.69 -25.25 13.46
N LYS A 26 -7.80 -24.98 12.17
CA LYS A 26 -7.16 -23.84 11.52
C LYS A 26 -7.58 -22.51 12.15
N VAL A 27 -8.89 -22.28 12.33
CA VAL A 27 -9.41 -21.06 12.96
C VAL A 27 -8.93 -20.91 14.41
N ASN A 28 -8.93 -21.99 15.19
CA ASN A 28 -8.40 -21.96 16.55
C ASN A 28 -6.91 -21.62 16.58
N ASN A 29 -6.10 -22.15 15.67
CA ASN A 29 -4.70 -21.83 15.54
C ASN A 29 -4.48 -20.36 15.13
N GLU A 30 -5.30 -19.82 14.21
CA GLU A 30 -5.25 -18.42 13.84
C GLU A 30 -5.60 -17.50 15.01
N ILE A 31 -6.60 -17.86 15.83
CA ILE A 31 -6.95 -17.12 17.05
C ILE A 31 -5.80 -17.13 18.04
N LEU A 32 -5.18 -18.28 18.29
CA LEU A 32 -4.04 -18.39 19.21
C LEU A 32 -2.82 -17.59 18.74
N ASN A 33 -2.61 -17.53 17.43
CA ASN A 33 -1.49 -16.80 16.84
C ASN A 33 -1.78 -15.32 16.56
N SER A 34 -3.00 -14.83 16.77
CA SER A 34 -3.42 -13.47 16.40
C SER A 34 -2.56 -12.37 17.03
N SER A 35 -2.13 -12.54 18.27
CA SER A 35 -1.25 -11.59 18.96
C SER A 35 0.13 -11.50 18.31
N ASN A 36 0.68 -12.63 17.89
CA ASN A 36 1.98 -12.69 17.21
C ASN A 36 1.91 -12.03 15.82
N GLU A 37 0.83 -12.29 15.09
CA GLU A 37 0.61 -11.67 13.78
C GLU A 37 0.41 -10.16 13.89
N LEU A 38 -0.32 -9.69 14.91
CA LEU A 38 -0.46 -8.27 15.20
C LEU A 38 0.90 -7.63 15.51
N TYR A 39 1.71 -8.29 16.33
CA TYR A 39 3.04 -7.80 16.68
C TYR A 39 3.97 -7.73 15.48
N LYS A 40 3.94 -8.72 14.59
CA LYS A 40 4.66 -8.70 13.32
C LYS A 40 4.19 -7.56 12.44
N LEU A 41 2.86 -7.39 12.28
CA LEU A 41 2.27 -6.35 11.45
C LEU A 41 2.70 -4.95 11.90
N VAL A 42 2.68 -4.68 13.20
CA VAL A 42 3.08 -3.39 13.76
C VAL A 42 4.60 -3.22 13.72
N GLY A 43 5.35 -4.31 13.88
CA GLY A 43 6.81 -4.32 13.82
C GLY A 43 7.38 -4.15 12.43
N SER A 44 6.61 -4.53 11.40
CA SER A 44 6.98 -4.35 10.00
C SER A 44 6.82 -2.92 9.50
N SER A 45 6.07 -2.12 10.21
CA SER A 45 6.05 -0.66 10.11
C SER A 45 6.90 -0.06 11.24
N ASP A 46 6.94 1.24 11.39
CA ASP A 46 7.76 1.90 12.43
C ASP A 46 7.11 1.83 13.83
N GLY A 47 6.63 0.66 14.23
CA GLY A 47 5.77 0.48 15.40
C GLY A 47 6.41 -0.09 16.66
N ILE A 48 7.61 -0.65 16.58
CA ILE A 48 8.28 -1.24 17.74
C ILE A 48 9.41 -0.36 18.23
N GLN A 49 9.31 0.08 19.47
CA GLN A 49 10.37 0.77 20.19
C GLN A 49 10.81 -0.07 21.39
N LEU A 50 12.12 -0.15 21.59
CA LEU A 50 12.74 -0.82 22.73
C LEU A 50 13.43 0.22 23.60
N SER A 51 12.71 0.78 24.54
CA SER A 51 13.24 1.69 25.55
C SER A 51 12.96 1.16 26.96
N THR A 52 13.58 1.74 27.98
CA THR A 52 13.32 1.42 29.39
C THR A 52 11.95 1.89 29.86
N ASP A 53 11.30 2.81 29.14
CA ASP A 53 9.95 3.29 29.43
C ASP A 53 8.90 2.42 28.71
N ARG A 54 8.40 1.41 29.44
CA ARG A 54 7.36 0.51 28.95
C ARG A 54 6.08 1.23 28.51
N ARG A 55 5.68 2.31 29.19
CA ARG A 55 4.46 3.05 28.83
C ARG A 55 4.62 3.76 27.50
N ARG A 56 5.79 4.34 27.25
CA ARG A 56 6.13 4.97 25.98
C ARG A 56 6.10 3.95 24.85
N ASN A 57 6.70 2.78 25.03
CA ASN A 57 6.71 1.71 24.04
C ASN A 57 5.30 1.26 23.68
N ILE A 58 4.44 1.04 24.69
CA ILE A 58 3.04 0.63 24.47
C ILE A 58 2.24 1.72 23.74
N ARG A 59 2.42 3.00 24.09
CA ARG A 59 1.75 4.11 23.40
C ARG A 59 2.19 4.21 21.96
N HIS A 60 3.48 4.06 21.68
CA HIS A 60 3.99 4.07 20.32
C HIS A 60 3.40 2.92 19.49
N PHE A 61 3.41 1.71 20.03
CA PHE A 61 2.78 0.54 19.41
C PHE A 61 1.30 0.78 19.08
N ALA A 62 0.53 1.27 20.06
CA ALA A 62 -0.88 1.56 19.87
C ALA A 62 -1.15 2.67 18.81
N ASN A 63 -0.33 3.71 18.81
CA ASN A 63 -0.42 4.78 17.80
C ASN A 63 -0.12 4.27 16.40
N THR A 64 0.92 3.44 16.24
CA THR A 64 1.24 2.85 14.94
C THR A 64 0.14 1.92 14.46
N LEU A 65 -0.39 1.07 15.34
CA LEU A 65 -1.54 0.21 15.00
C LEU A 65 -2.75 1.05 14.56
N PHE A 66 -3.06 2.13 15.26
CA PHE A 66 -4.14 3.03 14.90
C PHE A 66 -3.92 3.66 13.51
N ASN A 67 -2.70 4.07 13.20
CA ASN A 67 -2.36 4.63 11.90
C ASN A 67 -2.44 3.56 10.79
N ILE A 68 -2.03 2.32 11.04
CA ILE A 68 -2.22 1.20 10.12
C ILE A 68 -3.70 0.99 9.82
N MET A 69 -4.56 1.05 10.83
CA MET A 69 -6.01 0.93 10.65
C MET A 69 -6.61 2.07 9.82
N ARG A 70 -6.04 3.27 9.88
CA ARG A 70 -6.47 4.44 9.10
C ARG A 70 -5.90 4.47 7.69
N GLY A 71 -4.61 4.21 7.55
CA GLY A 71 -3.84 4.42 6.32
C GLY A 71 -3.62 3.15 5.50
N GLY A 72 -3.70 1.99 6.14
CA GLY A 72 -3.40 0.71 5.51
C GLY A 72 -1.99 0.19 5.79
N ILE A 73 -1.62 -0.88 5.12
CA ILE A 73 -0.31 -1.52 5.21
C ILE A 73 0.32 -1.69 3.84
N PHE A 74 1.64 -1.71 3.80
CA PHE A 74 2.38 -2.03 2.59
C PHE A 74 2.53 -3.55 2.43
N GLU A 75 2.64 -3.97 1.18
CA GLU A 75 2.94 -5.35 0.84
C GLU A 75 4.37 -5.67 1.31
N LYS A 76 4.56 -6.83 1.95
CA LYS A 76 5.87 -7.28 2.43
C LYS A 76 6.68 -6.19 3.16
N ASP A 77 6.00 -5.36 3.93
CA ASP A 77 6.60 -4.30 4.74
C ASP A 77 7.29 -3.22 3.87
N TYR A 78 8.60 -3.08 3.97
CA TYR A 78 9.40 -2.18 3.12
C TYR A 78 9.94 -2.86 1.85
N GLN A 79 9.58 -4.11 1.61
CA GLN A 79 10.02 -4.85 0.44
C GLN A 79 9.10 -4.60 -0.76
N ILE A 80 9.68 -4.50 -1.93
CA ILE A 80 8.99 -4.24 -3.19
C ILE A 80 9.17 -5.46 -4.10
N GLU A 81 8.06 -6.00 -4.59
CA GLU A 81 8.09 -7.06 -5.61
C GLU A 81 8.32 -6.44 -6.98
N LYS A 82 9.31 -6.96 -7.70
CA LYS A 82 9.70 -6.49 -9.04
C LYS A 82 8.53 -6.47 -10.02
N ASP A 83 7.77 -7.55 -10.06
CA ASP A 83 6.66 -7.68 -11.02
C ASP A 83 5.54 -6.67 -10.75
N ASP A 84 5.22 -6.43 -9.48
CA ASP A 84 4.24 -5.41 -9.09
C ASP A 84 4.71 -4.01 -9.48
N PHE A 85 5.98 -3.71 -9.22
CA PHE A 85 6.59 -2.44 -9.60
C PHE A 85 6.61 -2.23 -11.13
N ILE A 86 6.99 -3.25 -11.90
CA ILE A 86 6.99 -3.20 -13.38
C ILE A 86 5.56 -2.98 -13.90
N LYS A 87 4.59 -3.72 -13.35
CA LYS A 87 3.17 -3.56 -13.72
C LYS A 87 2.70 -2.11 -13.45
N TYR A 88 3.06 -1.55 -12.30
CA TYR A 88 2.73 -0.16 -11.97
C TYR A 88 3.34 0.82 -12.98
N ILE A 89 4.65 0.72 -13.26
CA ILE A 89 5.32 1.61 -14.23
C ILE A 89 4.69 1.50 -15.62
N THR A 90 4.42 0.28 -16.07
CA THR A 90 3.87 0.02 -17.41
C THR A 90 2.43 0.52 -17.53
N ASN A 91 1.60 0.34 -16.51
CA ASN A 91 0.23 0.83 -16.49
C ASN A 91 0.18 2.37 -16.45
N ALA A 92 1.10 2.99 -15.71
CA ALA A 92 1.18 4.45 -15.64
C ALA A 92 1.75 5.05 -16.94
N ASN A 93 2.69 4.38 -17.61
CA ASN A 93 3.29 4.84 -18.87
C ASN A 93 3.92 3.68 -19.64
N VAL A 94 3.19 3.18 -20.65
CA VAL A 94 3.62 2.05 -21.49
C VAL A 94 4.99 2.29 -22.14
N LYS A 95 5.25 3.52 -22.65
CA LYS A 95 6.54 3.85 -23.29
C LYS A 95 7.70 3.78 -22.30
N CYS A 96 7.47 4.24 -21.07
CA CYS A 96 8.46 4.15 -20.00
C CYS A 96 8.72 2.68 -19.60
N GLY A 97 7.68 1.87 -19.40
CA GLY A 97 7.80 0.46 -19.09
C GLY A 97 8.62 -0.29 -20.14
N ASN A 98 8.28 -0.12 -21.42
CA ASN A 98 9.00 -0.75 -22.54
C ASN A 98 10.48 -0.33 -22.60
N LYS A 99 10.76 0.97 -22.41
CA LYS A 99 12.15 1.51 -22.42
C LYS A 99 12.99 0.93 -21.27
N MET A 100 12.38 0.70 -20.11
CA MET A 100 13.07 0.21 -18.90
C MET A 100 13.14 -1.31 -18.81
N ASN A 101 12.50 -2.05 -19.72
CA ASN A 101 12.39 -3.51 -19.64
C ASN A 101 13.75 -4.21 -19.54
N SER A 102 14.75 -3.80 -20.36
CA SER A 102 16.10 -4.35 -20.29
C SER A 102 16.79 -4.09 -18.95
N THR A 103 16.52 -2.97 -18.34
CA THR A 103 17.03 -2.62 -17.01
C THR A 103 16.40 -3.51 -15.94
N PHE A 104 15.07 -3.70 -16.00
CA PHE A 104 14.35 -4.53 -15.03
C PHE A 104 14.75 -6.00 -15.05
N THR A 105 15.22 -6.52 -16.20
CA THR A 105 15.71 -7.90 -16.31
C THR A 105 16.87 -8.19 -15.36
N SER A 106 17.71 -7.20 -15.08
CA SER A 106 18.86 -7.32 -14.15
C SER A 106 18.50 -7.09 -12.67
N TRP A 107 17.25 -6.71 -12.37
CA TRP A 107 16.85 -6.42 -10.99
C TRP A 107 16.52 -7.69 -10.20
N PRO A 108 16.75 -7.70 -8.87
CA PRO A 108 16.31 -8.79 -8.02
C PRO A 108 14.77 -8.87 -8.00
N ASP A 109 14.24 -10.07 -7.75
CA ASP A 109 12.77 -10.29 -7.72
C ASP A 109 12.07 -9.55 -6.58
N VAL A 110 12.81 -9.28 -5.50
CA VAL A 110 12.39 -8.48 -4.36
C VAL A 110 13.51 -7.52 -4.01
N PHE A 111 13.19 -6.27 -3.78
CA PHE A 111 14.15 -5.22 -3.42
C PHE A 111 13.57 -4.24 -2.41
N ASP A 112 14.43 -3.47 -1.78
CA ASP A 112 14.03 -2.43 -0.83
C ASP A 112 14.00 -1.02 -1.45
N LEU A 113 13.56 -0.06 -0.64
CA LEU A 113 13.49 1.33 -1.07
C LEU A 113 14.88 1.93 -1.35
N THR A 114 15.93 1.45 -0.68
CA THR A 114 17.31 1.91 -0.89
C THR A 114 17.78 1.52 -2.29
N PHE A 115 17.53 0.28 -2.69
CA PHE A 115 17.81 -0.18 -4.05
C PHE A 115 17.04 0.65 -5.09
N LEU A 116 15.75 0.91 -4.85
CA LEU A 116 14.92 1.72 -5.73
C LEU A 116 15.47 3.14 -5.88
N ARG A 117 15.81 3.82 -4.78
CA ARG A 117 16.40 5.17 -4.78
C ARG A 117 17.72 5.23 -5.54
N ASN A 118 18.58 4.25 -5.35
CA ASN A 118 19.84 4.15 -6.08
C ASN A 118 19.59 3.98 -7.60
N SER A 119 18.59 3.21 -7.97
CA SER A 119 18.20 3.00 -9.38
C SER A 119 17.58 4.26 -9.99
N ILE A 120 16.77 4.99 -9.24
CA ILE A 120 16.25 6.31 -9.63
C ILE A 120 17.38 7.28 -9.92
N ASN A 121 18.38 7.37 -9.03
CA ASN A 121 19.50 8.30 -9.16
C ASN A 121 20.37 7.98 -10.39
N LYS A 122 20.55 6.72 -10.73
CA LYS A 122 21.33 6.26 -11.90
C LYS A 122 20.58 6.42 -13.23
N SER A 123 19.28 6.58 -13.21
CA SER A 123 18.47 6.67 -14.43
C SER A 123 18.60 8.04 -15.08
N ASN A 124 18.62 8.08 -16.42
CA ASN A 124 18.53 9.32 -17.21
C ASN A 124 17.09 9.64 -17.65
N SER A 125 16.10 8.83 -17.26
CA SER A 125 14.70 9.02 -17.62
C SER A 125 13.95 9.78 -16.53
N ASN A 126 13.59 11.03 -16.79
CA ASN A 126 12.80 11.83 -15.84
C ASN A 126 11.41 11.22 -15.57
N THR A 127 10.79 10.63 -16.59
CA THR A 127 9.50 9.94 -16.44
C THR A 127 9.64 8.74 -15.50
N PHE A 128 10.68 7.92 -15.65
CA PHE A 128 10.94 6.82 -14.75
C PHE A 128 11.22 7.31 -13.32
N LYS A 129 12.07 8.33 -13.15
CA LYS A 129 12.37 8.92 -11.84
C LYS A 129 11.08 9.34 -11.13
N ARG A 130 10.20 10.06 -11.82
CA ARG A 130 8.93 10.51 -11.28
C ARG A 130 8.06 9.34 -10.84
N LEU A 131 7.76 8.41 -11.75
CA LEU A 131 6.89 7.27 -11.45
C LEU A 131 7.45 6.38 -10.35
N ALA A 132 8.75 6.10 -10.37
CA ALA A 132 9.39 5.28 -9.36
C ALA A 132 9.38 5.92 -7.96
N THR A 133 9.50 7.25 -7.88
CA THR A 133 9.39 7.98 -6.60
C THR A 133 7.96 7.98 -6.07
N GLU A 134 6.96 8.03 -6.95
CA GLU A 134 5.54 8.03 -6.58
C GLU A 134 4.98 6.64 -6.21
N TYR A 135 5.75 5.57 -6.41
CA TYR A 135 5.31 4.21 -6.15
C TYR A 135 5.09 3.96 -4.65
N LEU A 136 3.93 3.41 -4.30
CA LEU A 136 3.56 3.00 -2.94
C LEU A 136 3.07 1.55 -2.97
N PRO A 137 3.79 0.59 -2.34
CA PRO A 137 3.43 -0.84 -2.36
C PRO A 137 2.29 -1.16 -1.38
N ILE A 138 1.15 -0.53 -1.54
CA ILE A 138 0.01 -0.67 -0.61
C ILE A 138 -0.67 -2.03 -0.81
N LYS A 139 -0.77 -2.81 0.27
CA LYS A 139 -1.51 -4.07 0.32
C LYS A 139 -2.97 -3.89 0.70
N PHE A 140 -3.20 -3.03 1.67
CA PHE A 140 -4.52 -2.71 2.19
C PHE A 140 -4.62 -1.22 2.44
N SER A 141 -5.76 -0.66 2.12
CA SER A 141 -6.11 0.70 2.47
C SER A 141 -7.61 0.86 2.68
N ARG A 142 -8.01 1.91 3.38
CA ARG A 142 -9.41 2.23 3.61
C ARG A 142 -10.09 2.61 2.30
N ARG A 143 -11.17 1.90 1.95
CA ARG A 143 -11.84 2.03 0.66
C ARG A 143 -12.85 3.17 0.56
N HIS A 144 -13.40 3.64 1.68
CA HIS A 144 -14.60 4.47 1.64
C HIS A 144 -14.38 5.78 2.34
N GLY A 145 -14.95 6.83 1.75
CA GLY A 145 -15.20 8.08 2.42
C GLY A 145 -16.13 7.91 3.63
N ASP A 146 -16.33 8.98 4.38
CA ASP A 146 -17.24 9.01 5.49
C ASP A 146 -18.67 8.68 5.03
N PRO A 147 -19.32 7.60 5.53
CA PRO A 147 -20.69 7.26 5.16
C PRO A 147 -21.72 8.35 5.48
N SER A 148 -21.42 9.23 6.45
CA SER A 148 -22.25 10.39 6.80
C SER A 148 -22.18 11.50 5.76
N ARG A 149 -21.26 11.42 4.80
CA ARG A 149 -21.02 12.41 3.75
C ARG A 149 -21.01 11.75 2.37
N PRO A 150 -22.17 11.36 1.83
CA PRO A 150 -22.26 10.59 0.58
C PRO A 150 -21.71 11.33 -0.66
N TRP A 151 -21.54 12.65 -0.59
CA TRP A 151 -20.87 13.45 -1.62
C TRP A 151 -19.34 13.33 -1.59
N ASN A 152 -18.77 12.81 -0.49
CA ASN A 152 -17.34 12.65 -0.33
C ASN A 152 -16.91 11.26 -0.85
N LYS A 153 -16.84 11.13 -2.14
CA LYS A 153 -16.38 9.91 -2.81
C LYS A 153 -14.86 9.83 -2.73
N PHE A 154 -14.38 8.98 -1.85
CA PHE A 154 -12.97 8.65 -1.71
C PHE A 154 -12.80 7.13 -1.82
N SER A 155 -11.86 6.71 -2.64
CA SER A 155 -11.57 5.29 -2.82
C SER A 155 -10.07 5.10 -3.10
N ILE A 156 -9.46 4.20 -2.35
CA ILE A 156 -8.15 3.64 -2.67
C ILE A 156 -8.38 2.15 -2.87
N ASN A 157 -8.42 1.73 -4.14
CA ASN A 157 -8.56 0.33 -4.49
C ASN A 157 -7.17 -0.28 -4.65
N THR A 158 -6.89 -1.30 -3.87
CA THR A 158 -5.62 -2.03 -3.94
C THR A 158 -5.73 -3.32 -4.72
N ARG A 159 -6.97 -3.80 -4.93
CA ARG A 159 -7.28 -4.99 -5.72
C ARG A 159 -8.59 -4.81 -6.47
N ASP A 160 -8.66 -5.40 -7.65
CA ASP A 160 -9.91 -5.57 -8.39
C ASP A 160 -10.81 -6.57 -7.66
N ASP A 161 -12.08 -6.23 -7.49
CA ASP A 161 -13.04 -7.03 -6.72
C ASP A 161 -13.44 -8.34 -7.41
N MET A 162 -13.34 -8.40 -8.74
CA MET A 162 -13.73 -9.55 -9.52
C MET A 162 -12.58 -10.52 -9.75
N THR A 163 -11.42 -9.99 -10.15
CA THR A 163 -10.26 -10.81 -10.55
C THR A 163 -9.27 -11.03 -9.41
N GLY A 164 -9.27 -10.16 -8.38
CA GLY A 164 -8.28 -10.18 -7.31
C GLY A 164 -6.91 -9.60 -7.71
N GLU A 165 -6.77 -9.12 -8.95
CA GLU A 165 -5.53 -8.51 -9.40
C GLU A 165 -5.20 -7.23 -8.64
N LYS A 166 -3.92 -6.99 -8.43
CA LYS A 166 -3.46 -5.74 -7.83
C LYS A 166 -3.77 -4.57 -8.75
N VAL A 167 -4.45 -3.58 -8.19
CA VAL A 167 -4.66 -2.27 -8.79
C VAL A 167 -4.33 -1.21 -7.75
N LEU A 168 -3.79 -0.09 -8.18
CA LEU A 168 -3.49 1.02 -7.29
C LEU A 168 -4.21 2.27 -7.80
N ASP A 169 -5.48 2.36 -7.45
CA ASP A 169 -6.36 3.45 -7.86
C ASP A 169 -6.61 4.40 -6.70
N TYR A 170 -6.13 5.64 -6.85
CA TYR A 170 -6.46 6.75 -5.96
C TYR A 170 -7.52 7.61 -6.61
N GLN A 171 -8.71 7.68 -6.00
CA GLN A 171 -9.78 8.55 -6.43
C GLN A 171 -10.34 9.31 -5.23
N GLY A 172 -10.59 10.58 -5.41
CA GLY A 172 -11.21 11.38 -4.37
C GLY A 172 -10.60 12.77 -4.24
N ASN A 173 -11.08 13.49 -3.25
CA ASN A 173 -10.56 14.81 -2.94
C ASN A 173 -9.19 14.68 -2.27
N TRP A 174 -8.28 15.59 -2.56
CA TRP A 174 -6.96 15.61 -1.93
C TRP A 174 -7.01 15.62 -0.42
N ARG A 175 -8.00 16.32 0.18
CA ARG A 175 -8.19 16.32 1.63
C ARG A 175 -8.32 14.90 2.19
N ASP A 176 -9.07 14.03 1.53
CA ASP A 176 -9.33 12.67 1.99
C ASP A 176 -8.13 11.76 1.72
N ILE A 177 -7.45 11.97 0.59
CA ILE A 177 -6.20 11.29 0.27
C ILE A 177 -5.14 11.65 1.31
N PHE A 178 -5.00 12.92 1.68
CA PHE A 178 -4.03 13.35 2.69
C PHE A 178 -4.30 12.76 4.07
N GLN A 179 -5.56 12.63 4.48
CA GLN A 179 -5.91 11.98 5.75
C GLN A 179 -5.45 10.51 5.79
N ASN A 180 -5.49 9.82 4.65
CA ASN A 180 -4.96 8.47 4.53
C ASN A 180 -3.42 8.48 4.51
N TRP A 181 -2.81 9.35 3.72
CA TRP A 181 -1.37 9.45 3.60
C TRP A 181 -0.68 9.94 4.86
N GLU A 182 -1.32 10.80 5.66
CA GLU A 182 -0.83 11.16 6.99
C GLU A 182 -0.61 9.91 7.84
N ALA A 183 -1.60 9.02 7.89
CA ALA A 183 -1.50 7.78 8.64
C ALA A 183 -0.43 6.83 8.07
N LEU A 184 -0.32 6.72 6.73
CA LEU A 184 0.75 5.96 6.08
C LEU A 184 2.14 6.55 6.37
N ALA A 185 2.28 7.87 6.40
CA ALA A 185 3.53 8.54 6.69
C ALA A 185 4.03 8.27 8.12
N TYR A 186 3.11 8.13 9.08
CA TYR A 186 3.46 7.72 10.44
C TYR A 186 3.91 6.26 10.52
N SER A 187 3.29 5.37 9.75
CA SER A 187 3.60 3.94 9.75
C SER A 187 4.80 3.59 8.86
N TYR A 188 4.99 4.34 7.77
CA TYR A 188 6.04 4.11 6.77
C TYR A 188 6.70 5.43 6.35
N PRO A 189 7.45 6.08 7.26
CA PRO A 189 7.98 7.44 7.04
C PRO A 189 8.93 7.54 5.84
N GLN A 190 9.57 6.48 5.43
CA GLN A 190 10.48 6.48 4.29
C GLN A 190 9.79 6.73 2.94
N PHE A 191 8.46 6.61 2.86
CA PHE A 191 7.69 6.84 1.64
C PHE A 191 7.06 8.25 1.54
N ILE A 192 7.33 9.14 2.50
CA ILE A 192 6.81 10.51 2.51
C ILE A 192 7.15 11.26 1.22
N ASP A 193 8.38 11.11 0.73
CA ASP A 193 8.82 11.77 -0.51
C ASP A 193 7.90 11.44 -1.69
N GLY A 194 7.54 10.17 -1.84
CA GLY A 194 6.64 9.71 -2.90
C GLY A 194 5.24 10.33 -2.83
N MET A 195 4.71 10.49 -1.62
CA MET A 195 3.42 11.13 -1.37
C MET A 195 3.45 12.61 -1.76
N ILE A 196 4.50 13.33 -1.37
CA ILE A 196 4.72 14.74 -1.72
C ILE A 196 4.87 14.90 -3.23
N TYR A 197 5.70 14.07 -3.86
CA TYR A 197 5.92 14.11 -5.31
C TYR A 197 4.64 13.92 -6.09
N ARG A 198 3.79 12.96 -5.68
CA ARG A 198 2.53 12.69 -6.36
C ARG A 198 1.58 13.89 -6.31
N PHE A 199 1.51 14.60 -5.19
CA PHE A 199 0.72 15.82 -5.07
C PHE A 199 1.29 16.95 -5.94
N LEU A 200 2.59 17.19 -5.87
CA LEU A 200 3.26 18.25 -6.65
C LEU A 200 3.15 18.00 -8.16
N ASN A 201 3.28 16.75 -8.60
CA ASN A 201 3.16 16.40 -10.01
C ASN A 201 1.72 16.47 -10.55
N ALA A 202 0.72 16.51 -9.69
CA ALA A 202 -0.66 16.79 -10.05
C ALA A 202 -0.97 18.29 -10.13
N SER A 203 -0.03 19.15 -9.73
CA SER A 203 -0.17 20.61 -9.78
C SER A 203 0.33 21.15 -11.12
N THR A 204 -0.26 22.23 -11.59
CA THR A 204 0.21 22.97 -12.77
C THR A 204 1.42 23.85 -12.41
N PHE A 205 2.12 24.35 -13.43
CA PHE A 205 3.32 25.17 -13.27
C PHE A 205 3.04 26.47 -12.49
N ASP A 206 1.84 27.05 -12.63
CA ASP A 206 1.37 28.23 -11.90
C ASP A 206 0.81 27.93 -10.52
N GLY A 207 0.98 26.69 -10.03
CA GLY A 207 0.62 26.28 -8.67
C GLY A 207 -0.84 25.87 -8.49
N TYR A 208 -1.63 25.78 -9.57
CA TYR A 208 -2.98 25.24 -9.46
C TYR A 208 -2.93 23.73 -9.25
N ASN A 209 -3.69 23.24 -8.29
CA ASN A 209 -3.88 21.80 -8.05
C ASN A 209 -5.37 21.46 -8.18
N PRO A 210 -5.74 20.41 -8.94
CA PRO A 210 -7.12 20.01 -9.02
C PRO A 210 -7.64 19.56 -7.65
N TYR A 211 -8.86 19.97 -7.33
CA TYR A 211 -9.49 19.62 -6.04
C TYR A 211 -9.63 18.12 -5.85
N ARG A 212 -9.75 17.37 -6.94
CA ARG A 212 -10.06 15.94 -6.95
C ARG A 212 -9.24 15.19 -8.00
N LEU A 213 -8.81 13.97 -7.65
CA LEU A 213 -8.35 12.95 -8.58
C LEU A 213 -9.53 12.07 -9.01
N THR A 214 -9.63 11.78 -10.30
CA THR A 214 -10.56 10.81 -10.87
C THR A 214 -9.78 9.82 -11.72
N LYS A 215 -10.28 8.59 -11.79
CA LYS A 215 -9.84 7.62 -12.79
C LYS A 215 -10.64 7.90 -14.06
N ASP A 216 -9.96 8.07 -15.18
CA ASP A 216 -10.59 8.16 -16.50
C ASP A 216 -11.07 6.79 -16.99
#